data_a6d5d89a2e1a8d7001e530f64a9f42fd
#
_entry.id   a6d5d89a2e1a8d7001e530f64a9f42fd
#
_cell.length_a   1.000
_cell.length_b   1.000
_cell.length_c   1.000
_cell.angle_alpha   90.00
_cell.angle_beta   90.00
_cell.angle_gamma   90.00
#
_symmetry.space_group_name_H-M   'P 1'
#
loop_
_entity.id
_entity.type
_entity.pdbx_description
1 polymer ?
#
loop_
_entity_poly.entity_id
_entity_poly.type
_entity_poly.pdbx_seq_one_letter_code
_entity_poly.pdbx_strand_id
1 'polypeptide(L)'
;MIEPKEFYRKLDSILNKIGQAKSGKDFLFTILKEIEKTFGPELRIGNGRIYEQNGDEFILIYASSKPGIVTTAKNIPTKSEAIQSILNSQTYIFDNPGFSIGDLLSEGEYAIPVAITVTSPNSRWLFVFELKSGWIREEIEFCLNAVRSSLNYRLFSESVKSDLEQAVQIQKSLLPLKAPQSSGYDIAGYSQPAELVGGDLFDFFQPGGEEFGFCIGDASGHGIPAALXXRYRKVFYL
;
A
#
# COMPACT_ATOMS: atom_id res chain seq x y z
N MET A 1 -33.57 -0.34 -3.24
CA MET A 1 -32.90 0.59 -2.31
C MET A 1 -32.52 -0.15 -1.04
N ILE A 2 -31.25 -0.15 -0.65
CA ILE A 2 -30.79 -0.82 0.56
C ILE A 2 -31.25 0.00 1.77
N GLU A 3 -31.69 -0.66 2.82
CA GLU A 3 -31.99 0.04 4.06
C GLU A 3 -30.67 0.68 4.58
N PRO A 4 -30.66 2.00 4.88
CA PRO A 4 -29.41 2.68 5.24
C PRO A 4 -28.61 1.99 6.35
N LYS A 5 -29.29 1.52 7.37
CA LYS A 5 -28.65 0.83 8.50
C LYS A 5 -27.89 -0.44 8.05
N GLU A 6 -28.49 -1.22 7.15
CA GLU A 6 -27.86 -2.44 6.62
C GLU A 6 -26.66 -2.10 5.72
N PHE A 7 -26.79 -1.06 4.90
CA PHE A 7 -25.72 -0.58 4.03
C PHE A 7 -24.48 -0.19 4.86
N TYR A 8 -24.67 0.65 5.88
CA TYR A 8 -23.57 1.09 6.75
C TYR A 8 -22.93 -0.08 7.47
N ARG A 9 -23.72 -1.07 7.94
CA ARG A 9 -23.17 -2.25 8.60
C ARG A 9 -22.29 -3.08 7.66
N LYS A 10 -22.73 -3.26 6.40
CA LYS A 10 -21.95 -3.98 5.37
C LYS A 10 -20.67 -3.23 5.01
N LEU A 11 -20.76 -1.92 4.85
CA LEU A 11 -19.61 -1.08 4.57
C LEU A 11 -18.58 -1.18 5.70
N ASP A 12 -19.03 -1.02 6.95
CA ASP A 12 -18.16 -1.14 8.13
C ASP A 12 -17.47 -2.51 8.18
N SER A 13 -18.19 -3.58 7.84
CA SER A 13 -17.61 -4.93 7.79
C SER A 13 -16.46 -5.02 6.78
N ILE A 14 -16.61 -4.43 5.59
CA ILE A 14 -15.53 -4.41 4.58
C ILE A 14 -14.35 -3.56 5.06
N LEU A 15 -14.64 -2.37 5.59
CA LEU A 15 -13.58 -1.47 6.08
C LEU A 15 -12.76 -2.12 7.20
N ASN A 16 -13.42 -2.88 8.09
CA ASN A 16 -12.74 -3.65 9.13
C ASN A 16 -11.85 -4.76 8.54
N LYS A 17 -12.32 -5.47 7.50
CA LYS A 17 -11.52 -6.48 6.80
C LYS A 17 -10.28 -5.85 6.15
N ILE A 18 -10.46 -4.69 5.52
CA ILE A 18 -9.34 -3.92 4.95
C ILE A 18 -8.30 -3.62 6.05
N GLY A 19 -8.75 -3.19 7.22
CA GLY A 19 -7.88 -2.83 8.34
C GLY A 19 -7.10 -4.00 8.93
N GLN A 20 -7.65 -5.21 8.89
CA GLN A 20 -7.09 -6.41 9.55
C GLN A 20 -6.29 -7.32 8.60
N ALA A 21 -6.51 -7.23 7.30
CA ALA A 21 -5.90 -8.15 6.34
C ALA A 21 -4.40 -7.90 6.20
N LYS A 22 -3.63 -8.97 5.96
CA LYS A 22 -2.21 -8.86 5.62
C LYS A 22 -2.07 -8.29 4.21
N SER A 23 -1.08 -7.44 4.01
CA SER A 23 -0.83 -6.79 2.72
C SER A 23 -0.18 -7.74 1.71
N GLY A 24 -0.24 -7.30 0.46
CA GLY A 24 0.31 -8.03 -0.68
C GLY A 24 -0.69 -8.02 -1.83
N LYS A 25 -0.30 -8.55 -2.98
CA LYS A 25 -1.21 -8.61 -4.16
C LYS A 25 -2.48 -9.42 -3.84
N ASP A 26 -2.35 -10.50 -3.09
CA ASP A 26 -3.50 -11.34 -2.68
C ASP A 26 -4.52 -10.56 -1.84
N PHE A 27 -4.06 -9.56 -1.09
CA PHE A 27 -4.94 -8.68 -0.32
C PHE A 27 -5.91 -7.94 -1.25
N LEU A 28 -5.41 -7.32 -2.33
CA LEU A 28 -6.23 -6.58 -3.28
C LEU A 28 -7.28 -7.50 -3.94
N PHE A 29 -6.87 -8.73 -4.32
CA PHE A 29 -7.77 -9.72 -4.91
C PHE A 29 -8.87 -10.13 -3.93
N THR A 30 -8.50 -10.32 -2.67
CA THR A 30 -9.45 -10.68 -1.60
C THR A 30 -10.46 -9.56 -1.39
N ILE A 31 -10.00 -8.31 -1.33
CA ILE A 31 -10.88 -7.15 -1.13
C ILE A 31 -11.85 -7.00 -2.32
N LEU A 32 -11.38 -7.15 -3.55
CA LEU A 32 -12.25 -7.06 -4.72
C LEU A 32 -13.38 -8.11 -4.64
N LYS A 33 -13.05 -9.37 -4.29
CA LYS A 33 -14.04 -10.43 -4.10
C LYS A 33 -15.03 -10.10 -2.98
N GLU A 34 -14.54 -9.52 -1.88
CA GLU A 34 -15.39 -9.15 -0.76
C GLU A 34 -16.35 -8.01 -1.14
N ILE A 35 -15.90 -7.05 -1.94
CA ILE A 35 -16.77 -5.97 -2.46
C ILE A 35 -17.88 -6.59 -3.31
N GLU A 36 -17.55 -7.46 -4.25
CA GLU A 36 -18.54 -8.12 -5.11
C GLU A 36 -19.52 -8.97 -4.30
N LYS A 37 -19.00 -9.75 -3.34
CA LYS A 37 -19.83 -10.62 -2.48
C LYS A 37 -20.78 -9.81 -1.60
N THR A 38 -20.28 -8.73 -1.01
CA THR A 38 -21.04 -7.94 -0.02
C THR A 38 -22.02 -6.98 -0.67
N PHE A 39 -21.59 -6.32 -1.75
CA PHE A 39 -22.34 -5.25 -2.39
C PHE A 39 -22.86 -5.60 -3.78
N GLY A 40 -22.41 -6.72 -4.37
CA GLY A 40 -22.82 -7.10 -5.73
C GLY A 40 -24.32 -7.10 -5.96
N PRO A 41 -25.10 -7.79 -5.11
CA PRO A 41 -26.56 -7.82 -5.30
C PRO A 41 -27.22 -6.44 -5.14
N GLU A 42 -26.80 -5.67 -4.14
CA GLU A 42 -27.46 -4.40 -3.78
C GLU A 42 -27.05 -3.27 -4.72
N LEU A 43 -25.76 -3.10 -4.93
CA LEU A 43 -25.22 -2.03 -5.77
C LEU A 43 -25.21 -2.40 -7.25
N ARG A 44 -25.62 -3.62 -7.58
CA ARG A 44 -25.63 -4.11 -8.97
C ARG A 44 -24.24 -4.11 -9.62
N ILE A 45 -23.18 -4.38 -8.82
CA ILE A 45 -21.81 -4.43 -9.31
C ILE A 45 -21.33 -5.88 -9.44
N GLY A 46 -20.47 -6.11 -10.44
CA GLY A 46 -19.85 -7.42 -10.64
C GLY A 46 -18.75 -7.34 -11.67
N ASN A 47 -18.24 -8.50 -12.10
CA ASN A 47 -17.16 -8.64 -13.09
C ASN A 47 -15.93 -7.76 -12.75
N GLY A 48 -15.54 -7.82 -11.48
CA GLY A 48 -14.44 -7.03 -10.95
C GLY A 48 -13.09 -7.39 -11.56
N ARG A 49 -12.30 -6.37 -11.87
CA ARG A 49 -10.97 -6.51 -12.45
C ARG A 49 -10.01 -5.58 -11.73
N ILE A 50 -8.75 -6.00 -11.66
CA ILE A 50 -7.68 -5.15 -11.11
C ILE A 50 -6.61 -5.02 -12.17
N TYR A 51 -6.27 -3.79 -12.47
CA TYR A 51 -5.15 -3.43 -13.33
C TYR A 51 -4.07 -2.78 -12.45
N GLU A 52 -2.82 -3.12 -12.71
CA GLU A 52 -1.65 -2.52 -12.04
C GLU A 52 -0.91 -1.63 -13.03
N GLN A 53 -0.55 -0.43 -12.62
CA GLN A 53 0.24 0.47 -13.46
C GLN A 53 1.68 -0.05 -13.56
N ASN A 54 2.16 -0.17 -14.79
CA ASN A 54 3.54 -0.52 -15.10
C ASN A 54 4.04 0.42 -16.21
N GLY A 55 4.78 1.44 -15.81
CA GLY A 55 5.21 2.49 -16.74
C GLY A 55 4.01 3.22 -17.34
N ASP A 56 3.93 3.22 -18.66
CA ASP A 56 2.90 3.94 -19.41
C ASP A 56 1.64 3.09 -19.71
N GLU A 57 1.49 1.95 -19.04
CA GLU A 57 0.34 1.07 -19.24
C GLU A 57 -0.24 0.58 -17.89
N PHE A 58 -1.52 0.27 -17.91
CA PHE A 58 -2.21 -0.50 -16.87
C PHE A 58 -2.38 -1.92 -17.37
N ILE A 59 -1.82 -2.89 -16.65
CA ILE A 59 -1.80 -4.31 -17.01
C ILE A 59 -2.81 -5.05 -16.14
N LEU A 60 -3.67 -5.86 -16.76
CA LEU A 60 -4.64 -6.69 -16.04
C LEU A 60 -3.91 -7.74 -15.21
N ILE A 61 -4.09 -7.71 -13.88
CA ILE A 61 -3.48 -8.67 -12.96
C ILE A 61 -4.51 -9.61 -12.32
N TYR A 62 -5.80 -9.26 -12.37
CA TYR A 62 -6.85 -10.09 -11.80
C TYR A 62 -8.21 -9.79 -12.44
N ALA A 63 -9.01 -10.85 -12.66
CA ALA A 63 -10.42 -10.75 -13.06
C ALA A 63 -11.24 -11.79 -12.27
N SER A 64 -12.40 -11.40 -11.76
CA SER A 64 -13.29 -12.29 -11.00
C SER A 64 -14.11 -13.21 -11.91
N SER A 65 -14.34 -12.80 -13.17
CA SER A 65 -15.08 -13.60 -14.16
C SER A 65 -14.24 -14.78 -14.67
N LYS A 66 -14.91 -15.86 -15.06
CA LYS A 66 -14.24 -17.06 -15.58
C LYS A 66 -13.53 -16.76 -16.90
N PRO A 67 -12.34 -17.36 -17.13
CA PRO A 67 -11.65 -17.23 -18.42
C PRO A 67 -12.54 -17.67 -19.59
N GLY A 68 -12.57 -16.89 -20.65
CA GLY A 68 -13.31 -17.19 -21.87
C GLY A 68 -14.67 -16.50 -22.02
N ILE A 69 -15.15 -15.84 -20.98
CA ILE A 69 -16.43 -15.10 -21.04
C ILE A 69 -16.20 -13.61 -21.33
N VAL A 70 -15.00 -13.13 -21.07
CA VAL A 70 -14.69 -11.70 -21.13
C VAL A 70 -13.42 -11.48 -21.96
N THR A 71 -13.57 -10.85 -23.10
CA THR A 71 -12.45 -10.30 -23.87
C THR A 71 -12.23 -8.86 -23.42
N THR A 72 -11.49 -8.67 -22.34
CA THR A 72 -11.07 -7.33 -21.93
C THR A 72 -9.62 -7.09 -22.35
N ALA A 73 -9.30 -5.84 -22.63
CA ALA A 73 -7.92 -5.47 -22.93
C ALA A 73 -7.01 -5.89 -21.77
N LYS A 74 -5.95 -6.59 -22.09
CA LYS A 74 -4.94 -6.99 -21.10
C LYS A 74 -4.10 -5.81 -20.66
N ASN A 75 -3.86 -4.86 -21.57
CA ASN A 75 -3.07 -3.66 -21.34
C ASN A 75 -3.86 -2.43 -21.80
N ILE A 76 -3.86 -1.38 -21.00
CA ILE A 76 -4.55 -0.13 -21.33
C ILE A 76 -3.53 1.02 -21.18
N PRO A 77 -3.27 1.80 -22.24
CA PRO A 77 -2.32 2.92 -22.13
C PRO A 77 -2.78 3.96 -21.10
N THR A 78 -1.85 4.44 -20.29
CA THR A 78 -2.15 5.48 -19.27
C THR A 78 -2.71 6.74 -19.91
N LYS A 79 -2.32 7.04 -21.14
CA LYS A 79 -2.74 8.25 -21.89
C LYS A 79 -4.12 8.11 -22.52
N SER A 80 -4.76 6.93 -22.46
CA SER A 80 -6.12 6.77 -22.99
C SER A 80 -7.10 7.67 -22.25
N GLU A 81 -8.10 8.18 -22.96
CA GLU A 81 -9.10 9.10 -22.39
C GLU A 81 -9.83 8.49 -21.19
N ALA A 82 -10.15 7.20 -21.27
CA ALA A 82 -10.80 6.48 -20.18
C ALA A 82 -9.93 6.49 -18.90
N ILE A 83 -8.64 6.17 -19.04
CA ILE A 83 -7.73 6.16 -17.89
C ILE A 83 -7.56 7.56 -17.32
N GLN A 84 -7.40 8.59 -18.18
CA GLN A 84 -7.26 9.97 -17.71
C GLN A 84 -8.51 10.43 -16.93
N SER A 85 -9.70 10.04 -17.37
CA SER A 85 -10.94 10.34 -16.65
C SER A 85 -10.96 9.72 -15.25
N ILE A 86 -10.55 8.46 -15.14
CA ILE A 86 -10.45 7.77 -13.85
C ILE A 86 -9.41 8.47 -12.94
N LEU A 87 -8.23 8.77 -13.48
CA LEU A 87 -7.13 9.36 -12.68
C LEU A 87 -7.51 10.76 -12.16
N ASN A 88 -8.21 11.55 -12.97
CA ASN A 88 -8.62 12.91 -12.60
C ASN A 88 -9.74 12.90 -11.55
N SER A 89 -10.70 11.98 -11.69
CA SER A 89 -11.88 11.91 -10.81
C SER A 89 -11.71 10.96 -9.63
N GLN A 90 -10.70 10.05 -9.71
CA GLN A 90 -10.39 9.02 -8.72
C GLN A 90 -11.46 7.91 -8.63
N THR A 91 -12.73 8.24 -8.84
CA THR A 91 -13.87 7.33 -9.04
C THR A 91 -14.63 7.83 -10.25
N TYR A 92 -14.86 6.97 -11.23
CA TYR A 92 -15.50 7.39 -12.48
C TYR A 92 -16.49 6.32 -12.96
N ILE A 93 -17.72 6.77 -13.27
CA ILE A 93 -18.78 5.93 -13.85
C ILE A 93 -18.89 6.29 -15.33
N PHE A 94 -18.74 5.31 -16.22
CA PHE A 94 -18.72 5.50 -17.68
C PHE A 94 -20.15 5.42 -18.25
N ASP A 95 -21.06 6.26 -17.77
CA ASP A 95 -22.45 6.29 -18.23
C ASP A 95 -22.71 7.34 -19.32
N ASN A 96 -21.66 8.05 -19.76
CA ASN A 96 -21.77 9.02 -20.85
C ASN A 96 -21.57 8.30 -22.20
N PRO A 97 -22.55 8.34 -23.13
CA PRO A 97 -22.44 7.65 -24.42
C PRO A 97 -21.35 8.19 -25.36
N GLY A 98 -20.74 9.32 -25.03
CA GLY A 98 -19.65 9.90 -25.83
C GLY A 98 -18.29 9.22 -25.69
N PHE A 99 -18.13 8.28 -24.73
CA PHE A 99 -16.86 7.61 -24.49
C PHE A 99 -16.76 6.27 -25.22
N SER A 100 -15.62 6.02 -25.84
CA SER A 100 -15.28 4.69 -26.33
C SER A 100 -14.72 3.87 -25.16
N ILE A 101 -15.55 2.99 -24.63
CA ILE A 101 -15.21 2.16 -23.46
C ILE A 101 -14.82 0.72 -23.85
N GLY A 102 -14.55 0.49 -25.13
CA GLY A 102 -14.24 -0.86 -25.62
C GLY A 102 -13.11 -1.57 -24.88
N ASP A 103 -12.14 -0.81 -24.38
CA ASP A 103 -11.01 -1.37 -23.64
C ASP A 103 -11.37 -1.82 -22.21
N LEU A 104 -12.48 -1.35 -21.69
CA LEU A 104 -12.90 -1.66 -20.31
C LEU A 104 -14.11 -2.58 -20.23
N LEU A 105 -14.85 -2.79 -21.32
CA LEU A 105 -16.05 -3.62 -21.36
C LEU A 105 -15.75 -5.06 -21.70
N SER A 106 -16.51 -5.97 -21.12
CA SER A 106 -16.64 -7.33 -21.62
C SER A 106 -17.63 -7.36 -22.81
N GLU A 107 -17.35 -8.12 -23.83
CA GLU A 107 -18.30 -8.32 -24.93
C GLU A 107 -19.55 -9.04 -24.44
N GLY A 108 -20.72 -8.52 -24.79
CA GLY A 108 -21.98 -9.26 -24.72
C GLY A 108 -23.09 -8.76 -23.82
N GLU A 109 -22.85 -7.77 -22.93
CA GLU A 109 -23.94 -7.16 -22.14
C GLU A 109 -23.76 -5.65 -22.03
N TYR A 110 -24.87 -4.93 -22.00
CA TYR A 110 -24.88 -3.48 -21.76
C TYR A 110 -24.51 -3.23 -20.30
N ALA A 111 -23.24 -3.28 -20.00
CA ALA A 111 -22.73 -3.00 -18.66
C ALA A 111 -21.99 -1.67 -18.67
N ILE A 112 -22.28 -0.83 -17.70
CA ILE A 112 -21.63 0.46 -17.55
C ILE A 112 -20.41 0.22 -16.64
N PRO A 113 -19.18 0.47 -17.11
CA PRO A 113 -18.02 0.34 -16.23
C PRO A 113 -18.03 1.42 -15.16
N VAL A 114 -17.55 1.07 -13.97
CA VAL A 114 -17.19 2.02 -12.92
C VAL A 114 -15.80 1.64 -12.43
N ALA A 115 -14.97 2.63 -12.23
CA ALA A 115 -13.59 2.40 -11.82
C ALA A 115 -13.18 3.31 -10.67
N ILE A 116 -12.33 2.79 -9.78
CA ILE A 116 -11.67 3.57 -8.72
C ILE A 116 -10.16 3.42 -8.83
N THR A 117 -9.44 4.49 -8.47
CA THR A 117 -7.98 4.50 -8.39
C THR A 117 -7.55 4.15 -6.96
N VAL A 118 -6.81 3.06 -6.79
CA VAL A 118 -6.22 2.66 -5.52
C VAL A 118 -4.71 2.92 -5.60
N THR A 119 -4.15 3.62 -4.61
CA THR A 119 -2.75 4.07 -4.63
C THR A 119 -2.00 3.70 -3.36
N SER A 120 -0.73 3.42 -3.52
CA SER A 120 0.27 3.39 -2.46
C SER A 120 1.43 4.30 -2.86
N PRO A 121 2.42 4.57 -2.01
CA PRO A 121 3.56 5.40 -2.40
C PRO A 121 4.29 4.92 -3.65
N ASN A 122 4.33 3.61 -3.89
CA ASN A 122 5.14 3.03 -4.96
C ASN A 122 4.33 2.34 -6.06
N SER A 123 3.00 2.31 -5.95
CA SER A 123 2.16 1.55 -6.89
C SER A 123 0.78 2.18 -7.04
N ARG A 124 0.19 1.98 -8.19
CA ARG A 124 -1.17 2.42 -8.49
C ARG A 124 -1.94 1.30 -9.17
N TRP A 125 -3.18 1.12 -8.77
CA TRP A 125 -4.08 0.12 -9.34
C TRP A 125 -5.40 0.76 -9.72
N LEU A 126 -6.07 0.15 -10.70
CA LEU A 126 -7.46 0.46 -11.01
C LEU A 126 -8.31 -0.76 -10.64
N PHE A 127 -9.34 -0.54 -9.84
CA PHE A 127 -10.41 -1.52 -9.63
C PHE A 127 -11.55 -1.12 -10.55
N VAL A 128 -11.89 -2.02 -11.45
CA VAL A 128 -12.95 -1.78 -12.44
C VAL A 128 -14.06 -2.81 -12.20
N PHE A 129 -15.29 -2.34 -12.13
CA PHE A 129 -16.48 -3.18 -12.01
C PHE A 129 -17.45 -2.84 -13.14
N GLU A 130 -18.43 -3.70 -13.35
CA GLU A 130 -19.52 -3.48 -14.29
C GLU A 130 -20.82 -3.30 -13.52
N LEU A 131 -21.59 -2.26 -13.88
CA LEU A 131 -22.87 -1.94 -13.28
C LEU A 131 -23.99 -2.58 -14.10
N LYS A 132 -24.85 -3.35 -13.43
CA LYS A 132 -26.07 -3.93 -14.03
C LYS A 132 -27.23 -2.97 -13.84
N SER A 133 -28.26 -3.07 -14.68
CA SER A 133 -29.44 -2.18 -14.60
C SER A 133 -30.01 -2.08 -13.18
N GLY A 134 -30.46 -0.89 -12.82
CA GLY A 134 -31.04 -0.61 -11.50
C GLY A 134 -30.06 -0.07 -10.46
N TRP A 135 -28.84 0.28 -10.87
CA TRP A 135 -27.85 0.91 -9.98
C TRP A 135 -28.25 2.37 -9.66
N ILE A 136 -27.75 2.88 -8.54
CA ILE A 136 -28.00 4.25 -8.06
C ILE A 136 -26.65 4.94 -7.90
N ARG A 137 -26.47 6.08 -8.58
CA ARG A 137 -25.20 6.81 -8.64
C ARG A 137 -24.64 7.12 -7.25
N GLU A 138 -25.47 7.71 -6.41
CA GLU A 138 -25.07 8.16 -5.08
C GLU A 138 -24.60 7.00 -4.20
N GLU A 139 -25.26 5.84 -4.31
CA GLU A 139 -24.87 4.64 -3.55
C GLU A 139 -23.53 4.08 -4.04
N ILE A 140 -23.34 4.02 -5.37
CA ILE A 140 -22.07 3.56 -5.98
C ILE A 140 -20.92 4.48 -5.57
N GLU A 141 -21.07 5.78 -5.80
CA GLU A 141 -20.01 6.76 -5.50
C GLU A 141 -19.66 6.76 -4.01
N PHE A 142 -20.67 6.76 -3.15
CA PHE A 142 -20.44 6.75 -1.70
C PHE A 142 -19.67 5.49 -1.27
N CYS A 143 -20.14 4.31 -1.69
CA CYS A 143 -19.53 3.04 -1.32
C CYS A 143 -18.10 2.92 -1.84
N LEU A 144 -17.92 3.15 -3.13
CA LEU A 144 -16.61 2.97 -3.76
C LEU A 144 -15.59 4.01 -3.27
N ASN A 145 -16.02 5.24 -3.01
CA ASN A 145 -15.14 6.26 -2.42
C ASN A 145 -14.72 5.90 -0.99
N ALA A 146 -15.62 5.37 -0.17
CA ALA A 146 -15.30 4.92 1.19
C ALA A 146 -14.28 3.77 1.16
N VAL A 147 -14.52 2.78 0.30
CA VAL A 147 -13.59 1.64 0.13
C VAL A 147 -12.23 2.13 -0.39
N ARG A 148 -12.22 2.99 -1.42
CA ARG A 148 -10.99 3.56 -2.00
C ARG A 148 -10.16 4.29 -0.93
N SER A 149 -10.82 5.14 -0.15
CA SER A 149 -10.14 5.93 0.90
C SER A 149 -9.52 5.02 1.95
N SER A 150 -10.25 3.99 2.38
CA SER A 150 -9.76 3.03 3.36
C SER A 150 -8.60 2.20 2.81
N LEU A 151 -8.68 1.76 1.55
CA LEU A 151 -7.60 1.02 0.89
C LEU A 151 -6.33 1.88 0.78
N ASN A 152 -6.46 3.11 0.30
CA ASN A 152 -5.33 4.03 0.16
C ASN A 152 -4.67 4.30 1.51
N TYR A 153 -5.47 4.58 2.55
CA TYR A 153 -4.98 4.78 3.92
C TYR A 153 -4.20 3.55 4.41
N ARG A 154 -4.79 2.37 4.24
CA ARG A 154 -4.15 1.11 4.68
C ARG A 154 -2.82 0.86 3.97
N LEU A 155 -2.81 0.98 2.64
CA LEU A 155 -1.60 0.75 1.84
C LEU A 155 -0.49 1.77 2.15
N PHE A 156 -0.87 3.03 2.36
CA PHE A 156 0.06 4.08 2.77
C PHE A 156 0.65 3.78 4.15
N SER A 157 -0.23 3.47 5.11
CA SER A 157 0.19 3.17 6.49
C SER A 157 1.16 1.98 6.56
N GLU A 158 0.93 0.93 5.75
CA GLU A 158 1.82 -0.22 5.68
C GLU A 158 3.17 0.12 5.03
N SER A 159 3.15 0.95 4.00
CA SER A 159 4.40 1.41 3.38
C SER A 159 5.26 2.15 4.40
N VAL A 160 4.66 3.11 5.13
CA VAL A 160 5.36 3.87 6.17
C VAL A 160 5.92 2.92 7.25
N LYS A 161 5.11 1.95 7.68
CA LYS A 161 5.56 0.97 8.68
C LYS A 161 6.76 0.15 8.17
N SER A 162 6.71 -0.29 6.92
CA SER A 162 7.81 -1.04 6.29
C SER A 162 9.08 -0.20 6.22
N ASP A 163 8.96 1.07 5.83
CA ASP A 163 10.11 1.99 5.76
C ASP A 163 10.75 2.19 7.14
N LEU A 164 9.90 2.32 8.19
CA LEU A 164 10.38 2.42 9.57
C LEU A 164 11.09 1.15 10.03
N GLU A 165 10.55 -0.02 9.71
CA GLU A 165 11.19 -1.31 10.03
C GLU A 165 12.56 -1.44 9.34
N GLN A 166 12.68 -0.99 8.10
CA GLN A 166 13.95 -0.95 7.39
C GLN A 166 14.94 0.02 8.08
N ALA A 167 14.48 1.20 8.49
CA ALA A 167 15.32 2.17 9.21
C ALA A 167 15.86 1.57 10.52
N VAL A 168 15.05 0.82 11.25
CA VAL A 168 15.46 0.09 12.46
C VAL A 168 16.59 -0.90 12.13
N GLN A 169 16.45 -1.67 11.05
CA GLN A 169 17.45 -2.66 10.66
C GLN A 169 18.78 -1.98 10.24
N ILE A 170 18.68 -0.89 9.49
CA ILE A 170 19.86 -0.10 9.09
C ILE A 170 20.58 0.41 10.36
N GLN A 171 19.85 1.01 11.30
CA GLN A 171 20.44 1.53 12.53
C GLN A 171 21.14 0.42 13.34
N LYS A 172 20.47 -0.72 13.52
CA LYS A 172 21.06 -1.87 14.20
C LYS A 172 22.36 -2.34 13.54
N SER A 173 22.42 -2.27 12.21
CA SER A 173 23.64 -2.67 11.47
C SER A 173 24.80 -1.68 11.65
N LEU A 174 24.52 -0.45 12.10
CA LEU A 174 25.57 0.54 12.36
C LEU A 174 26.24 0.33 13.72
N LEU A 175 25.59 -0.36 14.66
CA LEU A 175 26.17 -0.64 15.97
C LEU A 175 27.10 -1.86 15.89
N PRO A 176 28.14 -1.93 16.76
CA PRO A 176 29.05 -3.06 16.77
C PRO A 176 28.32 -4.37 17.08
N LEU A 177 28.54 -5.39 16.24
CA LEU A 177 27.95 -6.72 16.44
C LEU A 177 28.66 -7.50 17.55
N LYS A 178 29.90 -7.16 17.83
CA LYS A 178 30.74 -7.86 18.84
C LYS A 178 31.62 -6.85 19.57
N ALA A 179 31.74 -7.05 20.85
CA ALA A 179 32.70 -6.32 21.65
C ALA A 179 34.12 -6.89 21.41
N PRO A 180 35.16 -6.06 21.56
CA PRO A 180 36.53 -6.55 21.44
C PRO A 180 36.86 -7.52 22.58
N GLN A 181 37.73 -8.48 22.33
CA GLN A 181 38.30 -9.35 23.38
C GLN A 181 39.49 -8.66 23.99
N SER A 182 39.54 -8.59 25.29
CA SER A 182 40.64 -7.99 26.02
C SER A 182 40.97 -8.83 27.25
N SER A 183 42.28 -9.02 27.49
CA SER A 183 42.73 -9.75 28.67
C SER A 183 42.36 -9.00 29.95
N GLY A 184 41.65 -9.68 30.85
CA GLY A 184 41.26 -9.13 32.14
C GLY A 184 39.97 -8.33 32.17
N TYR A 185 39.27 -8.19 31.02
CA TYR A 185 38.03 -7.44 30.96
C TYR A 185 36.97 -8.21 30.19
N ASP A 186 35.72 -8.16 30.71
CA ASP A 186 34.54 -8.62 30.01
C ASP A 186 33.79 -7.39 29.51
N ILE A 187 33.72 -7.23 28.19
CA ILE A 187 33.19 -6.00 27.56
C ILE A 187 31.86 -6.33 26.89
N ALA A 188 30.86 -5.50 27.11
CA ALA A 188 29.56 -5.58 26.45
C ALA A 188 29.04 -4.19 26.14
N GLY A 189 28.35 -4.06 25.02
CA GLY A 189 27.65 -2.83 24.65
C GLY A 189 26.22 -3.13 24.26
N TYR A 190 25.32 -2.27 24.66
CA TYR A 190 23.89 -2.42 24.37
C TYR A 190 23.26 -1.05 24.20
N SER A 191 22.37 -0.93 23.22
CA SER A 191 21.54 0.26 22.99
C SER A 191 20.08 -0.16 22.92
N GLN A 192 19.24 0.54 23.65
CA GLN A 192 17.79 0.32 23.66
C GLN A 192 17.06 1.65 23.40
N PRO A 193 16.68 1.91 22.16
CA PRO A 193 15.96 3.14 21.85
C PRO A 193 14.60 3.20 22.60
N ALA A 194 14.19 4.40 22.98
CA ALA A 194 12.86 4.63 23.60
C ALA A 194 11.74 4.53 22.56
N GLU A 195 12.05 4.83 21.30
CA GLU A 195 11.13 4.70 20.14
C GLU A 195 11.64 3.58 19.22
N LEU A 196 11.16 3.54 17.98
CA LEU A 196 11.60 2.53 16.99
C LEU A 196 13.09 2.67 16.66
N VAL A 197 13.59 3.90 16.62
CA VAL A 197 15.01 4.25 16.39
C VAL A 197 15.41 5.32 17.41
N GLY A 198 16.71 5.42 17.71
CA GLY A 198 17.21 6.37 18.70
C GLY A 198 18.46 7.10 18.27
N GLY A 199 18.82 8.16 19.03
CA GLY A 199 20.04 8.95 18.81
C GLY A 199 21.28 8.34 19.45
N ASP A 200 21.12 7.44 20.44
CA ASP A 200 22.22 6.86 21.17
C ASP A 200 23.03 5.90 20.31
N LEU A 201 24.36 6.04 20.37
CA LEU A 201 25.27 5.15 19.66
C LEU A 201 26.47 4.82 20.54
N PHE A 202 27.06 3.67 20.28
CA PHE A 202 28.36 3.30 20.86
C PHE A 202 29.20 2.60 19.81
N ASP A 203 30.51 2.63 20.01
CA ASP A 203 31.44 1.91 19.14
C ASP A 203 32.66 1.49 19.91
N PHE A 204 33.38 0.50 19.36
CA PHE A 204 34.65 -0.02 19.85
C PHE A 204 35.71 0.14 18.76
N PHE A 205 36.92 0.44 19.16
CA PHE A 205 38.05 0.52 18.22
C PHE A 205 39.34 0.01 18.88
N GLN A 206 40.21 -0.52 18.06
CA GLN A 206 41.54 -1.01 18.50
C GLN A 206 42.64 -0.20 17.80
N PRO A 207 43.27 0.74 18.50
CA PRO A 207 44.35 1.56 17.91
C PRO A 207 45.59 0.75 17.60
N GLY A 208 45.81 -0.35 18.32
CA GLY A 208 46.96 -1.24 18.09
C GLY A 208 47.38 -1.97 19.38
N GLY A 209 48.05 -3.11 19.21
CA GLY A 209 48.48 -3.92 20.34
C GLY A 209 47.32 -4.46 21.19
N GLU A 210 47.45 -4.37 22.51
CA GLU A 210 46.43 -4.79 23.48
C GLU A 210 45.50 -3.65 23.88
N GLU A 211 45.70 -2.46 23.29
CA GLU A 211 44.87 -1.30 23.60
C GLU A 211 43.52 -1.38 22.87
N PHE A 212 42.47 -0.98 23.55
CA PHE A 212 41.18 -0.78 22.95
C PHE A 212 40.54 0.53 23.43
N GLY A 213 39.69 1.10 22.62
CA GLY A 213 38.92 2.28 22.99
C GLY A 213 37.45 2.05 22.75
N PHE A 214 36.64 2.86 23.38
CA PHE A 214 35.19 2.89 23.12
C PHE A 214 34.72 4.33 23.08
N CYS A 215 33.65 4.54 22.38
CA CYS A 215 32.93 5.83 22.40
C CYS A 215 31.48 5.62 22.63
N ILE A 216 30.85 6.60 23.28
CA ILE A 216 29.39 6.67 23.44
C ILE A 216 28.99 8.06 22.96
N GLY A 217 27.97 8.12 22.15
CA GLY A 217 27.43 9.38 21.64
C GLY A 217 25.91 9.42 21.78
N ASP A 218 25.40 10.61 21.97
CA ASP A 218 23.96 10.87 21.99
C ASP A 218 23.68 12.02 21.02
N ALA A 219 22.95 11.70 19.95
CA ALA A 219 22.53 12.71 18.96
C ALA A 219 21.31 13.46 19.49
N SER A 220 21.43 14.80 19.53
CA SER A 220 20.36 15.65 20.05
C SER A 220 19.04 15.44 19.31
N GLY A 221 17.95 15.30 20.06
CA GLY A 221 16.60 15.03 19.56
C GLY A 221 16.20 13.56 19.73
N HIS A 222 15.17 13.16 19.04
CA HIS A 222 14.63 11.78 19.14
C HIS A 222 14.12 11.30 17.77
N GLY A 223 13.87 10.01 17.68
CA GLY A 223 13.30 9.39 16.48
C GLY A 223 14.27 9.39 15.28
N ILE A 224 13.71 9.41 14.07
CA ILE A 224 14.45 9.27 12.82
C ILE A 224 15.55 10.35 12.63
N PRO A 225 15.29 11.65 12.89
CA PRO A 225 16.33 12.66 12.72
C PRO A 225 17.57 12.38 13.58
N ALA A 226 17.40 11.99 14.83
CA ALA A 226 18.51 11.65 15.74
C ALA A 226 19.22 10.36 15.28
N ALA A 227 18.46 9.37 14.84
CA ALA A 227 19.00 8.09 14.36
C ALA A 227 19.94 8.25 13.14
N LEU A 228 19.72 9.26 12.32
CA LEU A 228 20.59 9.56 11.18
C LEU A 228 21.97 10.04 11.57
N UNK A 229 22.09 10.40 12.64
CA UNK A 229 23.30 10.81 13.14
C UNK A 229 24.25 9.68 13.34
N UNK A 230 23.83 8.76 13.51
CA UNK A 230 24.56 7.63 13.60
C UNK A 230 25.26 7.26 12.38
N ARG A 231 24.81 7.60 11.26
CA ARG A 231 25.45 7.42 9.97
C ARG A 231 26.82 8.06 9.86
N TYR A 232 27.04 9.13 10.55
CA TYR A 232 28.32 9.86 10.50
C TYR A 232 29.39 9.30 11.44
N ARG A 233 29.11 8.21 12.12
CA ARG A 233 30.04 7.56 13.07
C ARG A 233 31.45 7.36 12.50
N LYS A 234 31.57 6.95 11.25
CA LYS A 234 32.85 6.65 10.61
C LYS A 234 33.70 7.88 10.25
N VAL A 235 33.14 9.09 10.37
CA VAL A 235 33.87 10.31 10.00
C VAL A 235 34.79 10.81 11.14
N PHE A 236 34.58 10.31 12.36
CA PHE A 236 35.28 10.80 13.55
C PHE A 236 36.48 9.96 14.00
N TYR A 237 36.87 8.95 13.23
CA TYR A 237 38.14 8.23 13.47
C TYR A 237 39.26 8.94 12.72
N LEU A 238 39.95 9.86 13.43
CA LEU A 238 41.15 10.50 12.96
C LEU A 238 42.35 9.94 13.71
#